data_4b1faa6a16c3e691fd97416f1b040d76
#
_entry.id   4b1faa6a16c3e691fd97416f1b040d76
#
_cell.length_a   1.000
_cell.length_b   1.000
_cell.length_c   1.000
_cell.angle_alpha   90.00
_cell.angle_beta   90.00
_cell.angle_gamma   90.00
#
_symmetry.space_group_name_H-M   'P 1'
#
loop_
_entity.id
_entity.type
_entity.pdbx_description
1 polymer ?
#
loop_
_entity_poly.entity_id
_entity_poly.type
_entity_poly.pdbx_seq_one_letter_code
_entity_poly.pdbx_strand_id
1 'polypeptide(L)'
;MINVFMNEKERRNRILKETAVILGIGLAYFIFVSLTGKYIPCPIRLTTGFLCPGCGISHYFVHMAHLEFKEAFRANPYVFFFVPVAVPYWAFKSYKYIKTGETNYSLPEKIVIGTLIIAAIAFGIARNL
;
A
#
# COMPACT_ATOMS: atom_id res chain seq x y z
N MET A 1 -17.14 7.94 -14.18
CA MET A 1 -17.76 8.64 -15.33
C MET A 1 -16.91 9.78 -15.91
N ILE A 2 -16.33 10.62 -15.09
CA ILE A 2 -15.49 11.74 -15.56
C ILE A 2 -14.25 11.28 -16.37
N ASN A 3 -13.76 10.09 -16.10
CA ASN A 3 -12.54 9.55 -16.72
C ASN A 3 -12.68 9.19 -18.22
N VAL A 4 -13.91 9.00 -18.71
CA VAL A 4 -14.16 8.59 -20.10
C VAL A 4 -13.89 9.73 -21.10
N PHE A 5 -13.99 10.97 -20.64
CA PHE A 5 -13.77 12.15 -21.47
C PHE A 5 -12.34 12.66 -21.47
N MET A 6 -11.47 12.08 -20.63
CA MET A 6 -10.06 12.47 -20.56
C MET A 6 -9.26 11.76 -21.67
N ASN A 7 -8.39 12.52 -22.34
CA ASN A 7 -7.46 11.93 -23.29
C ASN A 7 -6.32 11.16 -22.60
N GLU A 8 -5.56 10.38 -23.38
CA GLU A 8 -4.45 9.55 -22.85
C GLU A 8 -3.40 10.40 -22.07
N LYS A 9 -3.09 11.59 -22.58
CA LYS A 9 -2.11 12.49 -21.97
C LYS A 9 -2.57 13.01 -20.60
N GLU A 10 -3.85 13.34 -20.50
CA GLU A 10 -4.45 13.81 -19.24
C GLU A 10 -4.48 12.70 -18.19
N ARG A 11 -4.88 11.49 -18.58
CA ARG A 11 -4.87 10.33 -17.68
C ARG A 11 -3.46 10.01 -17.17
N ARG A 12 -2.47 10.04 -18.08
CA ARG A 12 -1.06 9.85 -17.71
C ARG A 12 -0.58 10.91 -16.72
N ASN A 13 -0.85 12.17 -17.00
CA ASN A 13 -0.45 13.29 -16.14
C ASN A 13 -1.10 13.19 -14.75
N ARG A 14 -2.37 12.75 -14.69
CA ARG A 14 -3.07 12.53 -13.43
C ARG A 14 -2.39 11.44 -12.60
N ILE A 15 -2.12 10.27 -13.19
CA ILE A 15 -1.43 9.16 -12.50
C ILE A 15 -0.04 9.60 -12.04
N LEU A 16 0.73 10.29 -12.89
CA LEU A 16 2.05 10.79 -12.50
C LEU A 16 1.97 11.77 -11.33
N LYS A 17 1.01 12.68 -11.34
CA LYS A 17 0.80 13.64 -10.25
C LYS A 17 0.41 12.94 -8.94
N GLU A 18 -0.55 12.02 -8.99
CA GLU A 18 -1.00 11.27 -7.81
C GLU A 18 0.16 10.43 -7.23
N THR A 19 0.90 9.75 -8.09
CA THR A 19 2.08 8.96 -7.70
C THR A 19 3.17 9.85 -7.09
N ALA A 20 3.46 10.99 -7.70
CA ALA A 20 4.46 11.93 -7.18
C ALA A 20 4.09 12.46 -5.79
N VAL A 21 2.81 12.76 -5.56
CA VAL A 21 2.32 13.21 -4.25
C VAL A 21 2.48 12.11 -3.20
N ILE A 22 2.09 10.87 -3.52
CA ILE A 22 2.21 9.72 -2.60
C ILE A 22 3.68 9.45 -2.26
N LEU A 23 4.55 9.44 -3.27
CA LEU A 23 6.00 9.24 -3.08
C LEU A 23 6.63 10.39 -2.28
N GLY A 24 6.20 11.63 -2.51
CA GLY A 24 6.65 12.80 -1.77
C GLY A 24 6.28 12.72 -0.29
N ILE A 25 5.06 12.34 0.02
CA ILE A 25 4.59 12.13 1.40
C ILE A 25 5.36 10.98 2.07
N GLY A 26 5.53 9.87 1.37
CA GLY A 26 6.30 8.73 1.86
C GLY A 26 7.75 9.06 2.15
N LEU A 27 8.40 9.81 1.26
CA LEU A 27 9.78 10.26 1.44
C LEU A 27 9.90 11.23 2.62
N ALA A 28 9.00 12.19 2.75
CA ALA A 28 8.97 13.12 3.88
C ALA A 28 8.80 12.37 5.21
N TYR A 29 7.91 11.39 5.24
CA TYR A 29 7.72 10.54 6.42
C TYR A 29 8.98 9.71 6.73
N PHE A 30 9.60 9.11 5.73
CA PHE A 30 10.85 8.36 5.90
C PHE A 30 11.98 9.24 6.48
N ILE A 31 12.16 10.45 5.95
CA ILE A 31 13.13 11.42 6.47
C ILE A 31 12.81 11.77 7.92
N PHE A 32 11.54 12.04 8.23
CA PHE A 32 11.10 12.35 9.59
C PHE A 32 11.45 11.23 10.57
N VAL A 33 11.13 9.98 10.23
CA VAL A 33 11.44 8.82 11.08
C VAL A 33 12.94 8.62 11.21
N SER A 34 13.70 8.77 10.12
CA SER A 34 15.17 8.61 10.13
C SER A 34 15.88 9.65 11.00
N LEU A 35 15.35 10.86 11.05
CA LEU A 35 15.93 11.94 11.86
C LEU A 35 15.50 11.89 13.34
N THR A 36 14.27 11.51 13.61
CA THR A 36 13.69 11.56 14.97
C THR A 36 13.63 10.22 15.66
N GLY A 37 13.68 9.12 14.92
CA GLY A 37 13.47 7.77 15.43
C GLY A 37 12.02 7.50 15.88
N LYS A 38 11.09 8.42 15.64
CA LYS A 38 9.71 8.33 16.08
C LYS A 38 8.79 7.87 14.96
N TYR A 39 7.99 6.85 15.24
CA TYR A 39 6.96 6.33 14.35
C TYR A 39 5.59 6.87 14.75
N ILE A 40 4.73 7.13 13.75
CA ILE A 40 3.34 7.48 14.02
C ILE A 40 2.65 6.24 14.59
N PRO A 41 2.08 6.33 15.82
CA PRO A 41 1.39 5.19 16.41
C PRO A 41 0.10 4.87 15.67
N CYS A 42 -0.24 3.58 15.60
CA CYS A 42 -1.49 3.14 15.01
C CYS A 42 -2.68 3.59 15.88
N PRO A 43 -3.66 4.34 15.34
CA PRO A 43 -4.81 4.79 16.11
C PRO A 43 -5.67 3.63 16.64
N ILE A 44 -5.76 2.52 15.91
CA ILE A 44 -6.47 1.32 16.37
C ILE A 44 -5.79 0.73 17.60
N ARG A 45 -4.48 0.63 17.59
CA ARG A 45 -3.71 0.14 18.74
C ARG A 45 -3.83 1.07 19.96
N LEU A 46 -3.83 2.38 19.74
CA LEU A 46 -3.98 3.36 20.82
C LEU A 46 -5.37 3.33 21.46
N THR A 47 -6.42 3.09 20.68
CA THR A 47 -7.81 3.12 21.15
C THR A 47 -8.28 1.78 21.71
N THR A 48 -7.88 0.67 21.07
CA THR A 48 -8.37 -0.68 21.41
C THR A 48 -7.32 -1.58 22.06
N GLY A 49 -6.04 -1.24 21.93
CA GLY A 49 -4.92 -2.10 22.34
C GLY A 49 -4.63 -3.27 21.40
N PHE A 50 -5.47 -3.50 20.40
CA PHE A 50 -5.28 -4.59 19.43
C PHE A 50 -4.32 -4.22 18.31
N LEU A 51 -3.59 -5.21 17.82
CA LEU A 51 -2.73 -5.07 16.64
C LEU A 51 -3.58 -5.19 15.37
N CYS A 52 -3.65 -4.14 14.56
CA CYS A 52 -4.30 -4.21 13.26
C CYS A 52 -3.41 -4.91 12.22
N PRO A 53 -3.97 -5.39 11.08
CA PRO A 53 -3.18 -5.98 9.99
C PRO A 53 -2.13 -5.02 9.42
N GLY A 54 -2.37 -3.72 9.50
CA GLY A 54 -1.46 -2.67 9.06
C GLY A 54 -0.40 -2.25 10.09
N CYS A 55 -0.44 -2.78 11.33
CA CYS A 55 0.57 -2.46 12.33
C CYS A 55 1.95 -2.95 11.88
N GLY A 56 2.94 -2.05 11.93
CA GLY A 56 4.28 -2.35 11.47
C GLY A 56 4.57 -2.01 10.00
N ILE A 57 3.61 -1.45 9.26
CA ILE A 57 3.84 -0.99 7.88
C ILE A 57 4.95 0.07 7.83
N SER A 58 4.95 1.03 8.73
CA SER A 58 5.99 2.06 8.79
C SER A 58 7.37 1.45 9.05
N HIS A 59 7.46 0.52 10.00
CA HIS A 59 8.69 -0.23 10.28
C HIS A 59 9.12 -1.05 9.05
N TYR A 60 8.19 -1.70 8.38
CA TYR A 60 8.46 -2.45 7.15
C TYR A 60 9.14 -1.57 6.09
N PHE A 61 8.58 -0.42 5.76
CA PHE A 61 9.13 0.47 4.74
C PHE A 61 10.49 1.03 5.12
N VAL A 62 10.70 1.37 6.39
CA VAL A 62 12.00 1.87 6.88
C VAL A 62 13.06 0.77 6.79
N HIS A 63 12.77 -0.45 7.25
CA HIS A 63 13.70 -1.57 7.14
C HIS A 63 13.97 -1.97 5.69
N MET A 64 12.96 -1.94 4.82
CA MET A 64 13.15 -2.17 3.38
C MET A 64 14.07 -1.13 2.73
N ALA A 65 13.95 0.14 3.11
CA ALA A 65 14.83 1.20 2.62
C ALA A 65 16.28 1.03 3.10
N HIS A 66 16.50 0.42 4.26
CA HIS A 66 17.81 0.07 4.77
C HIS A 66 18.31 -1.32 4.32
N LEU A 67 17.56 -2.01 3.45
CA LEU A 67 17.85 -3.37 2.96
C LEU A 67 17.89 -4.44 4.06
N GLU A 68 17.18 -4.17 5.14
CA GLU A 68 17.05 -5.07 6.30
C GLU A 68 15.83 -5.99 6.14
N PHE A 69 15.89 -6.91 5.17
CA PHE A 69 14.75 -7.76 4.77
C PHE A 69 14.20 -8.62 5.91
N LYS A 70 15.07 -9.14 6.77
CA LYS A 70 14.68 -9.96 7.92
C LYS A 70 13.84 -9.17 8.92
N GLU A 71 14.25 -7.94 9.21
CA GLU A 71 13.54 -7.06 10.13
C GLU A 71 12.25 -6.53 9.50
N ALA A 72 12.24 -6.25 8.19
CA ALA A 72 11.05 -5.91 7.44
C ALA A 72 9.99 -7.03 7.48
N PHE A 73 10.41 -8.28 7.29
CA PHE A 73 9.54 -9.44 7.43
C PHE A 73 8.97 -9.57 8.85
N ARG A 74 9.81 -9.40 9.88
CA ARG A 74 9.37 -9.45 11.28
C ARG A 74 8.40 -8.33 11.63
N ALA A 75 8.58 -7.15 11.03
CA ALA A 75 7.70 -6.01 11.27
C ALA A 75 6.26 -6.29 10.80
N ASN A 76 6.11 -6.81 9.58
CA ASN A 76 4.80 -7.23 9.07
C ASN A 76 4.95 -8.27 7.94
N PRO A 77 4.82 -9.57 8.24
CA PRO A 77 4.90 -10.62 7.22
C PRO A 77 3.86 -10.50 6.12
N TYR A 78 2.65 -10.08 6.44
CA TYR A 78 1.58 -9.91 5.46
C TYR A 78 1.96 -8.85 4.42
N VAL A 79 2.40 -7.68 4.86
CA VAL A 79 2.84 -6.59 3.97
C VAL A 79 4.07 -7.00 3.16
N PHE A 80 4.97 -7.77 3.75
CA PHE A 80 6.17 -8.26 3.08
C PHE A 80 5.85 -9.08 1.82
N PHE A 81 4.82 -9.90 1.85
CA PHE A 81 4.37 -10.66 0.67
C PHE A 81 3.39 -9.86 -0.20
N PHE A 82 2.57 -9.00 0.39
CA PHE A 82 1.55 -8.24 -0.31
C PHE A 82 2.15 -7.17 -1.24
N VAL A 83 3.14 -6.42 -0.79
CA VAL A 83 3.70 -5.28 -1.55
C VAL A 83 4.34 -5.72 -2.87
N PRO A 84 5.17 -6.78 -2.95
CA PRO A 84 5.74 -7.25 -4.22
C PRO A 84 4.70 -7.70 -5.25
N VAL A 85 3.51 -8.05 -4.82
CA VAL A 85 2.40 -8.42 -5.71
C VAL A 85 1.56 -7.20 -6.06
N ALA A 86 1.26 -6.36 -5.09
CA ALA A 86 0.40 -5.19 -5.26
C ALA A 86 1.03 -4.11 -6.15
N VAL A 87 2.33 -3.87 -6.05
CA VAL A 87 3.02 -2.82 -6.82
C VAL A 87 3.02 -3.12 -8.33
N PRO A 88 3.43 -4.31 -8.81
CA PRO A 88 3.33 -4.65 -10.23
C PRO A 88 1.88 -4.65 -10.75
N TYR A 89 0.94 -5.14 -9.95
CA TYR A 89 -0.48 -5.12 -10.30
C TYR A 89 -1.00 -3.69 -10.44
N TRP A 90 -0.66 -2.82 -9.51
CA TRP A 90 -1.02 -1.40 -9.59
C TRP A 90 -0.42 -0.72 -10.83
N ALA A 91 0.86 -1.00 -11.14
CA ALA A 91 1.52 -0.48 -12.33
C ALA A 91 0.83 -0.94 -13.62
N PHE A 92 0.46 -2.22 -13.70
CA PHE A 92 -0.28 -2.78 -14.83
C PHE A 92 -1.66 -2.13 -15.00
N LYS A 93 -2.40 -1.97 -13.91
CA LYS A 93 -3.72 -1.30 -13.92
C LYS A 93 -3.61 0.17 -14.32
N SER A 94 -2.61 0.87 -13.82
CA SER A 94 -2.35 2.27 -14.19
C SER A 94 -2.03 2.40 -15.67
N TYR A 95 -1.19 1.51 -16.21
CA TYR A 95 -0.88 1.47 -17.63
C TYR A 95 -2.13 1.21 -18.49
N LYS A 96 -2.94 0.21 -18.11
CA LYS A 96 -4.21 -0.08 -18.78
C LYS A 96 -5.15 1.11 -18.75
N TYR A 97 -5.31 1.74 -17.60
CA TYR A 97 -6.13 2.94 -17.42
C TYR A 97 -5.65 4.10 -18.32
N ILE A 98 -4.35 4.35 -18.42
CA ILE A 98 -3.80 5.39 -19.30
C ILE A 98 -4.19 5.12 -20.74
N LYS A 99 -4.05 3.86 -21.21
CA LYS A 99 -4.32 3.47 -22.60
C LYS A 99 -5.80 3.44 -22.95
N THR A 100 -6.63 2.83 -22.12
CA THR A 100 -8.04 2.54 -22.43
C THR A 100 -9.05 3.45 -21.71
N GLY A 101 -8.65 4.09 -20.60
CA GLY A 101 -9.56 4.85 -19.74
C GLY A 101 -10.48 3.97 -18.88
N GLU A 102 -10.34 2.65 -18.94
CA GLU A 102 -11.15 1.71 -18.18
C GLU A 102 -10.71 1.63 -16.73
N THR A 103 -11.68 1.77 -15.81
CA THR A 103 -11.45 1.63 -14.36
C THR A 103 -12.12 0.39 -13.79
N ASN A 104 -12.78 -0.39 -14.63
CA ASN A 104 -13.54 -1.54 -14.18
C ASN A 104 -12.64 -2.69 -13.71
N TYR A 105 -13.07 -3.33 -12.64
CA TYR A 105 -12.47 -4.55 -12.13
C TYR A 105 -13.24 -5.76 -12.67
N SER A 106 -12.52 -6.71 -13.24
CA SER A 106 -13.11 -7.97 -13.68
C SER A 106 -13.53 -8.84 -12.48
N LEU A 107 -14.42 -9.80 -12.70
CA LEU A 107 -14.89 -10.68 -11.64
C LEU A 107 -13.73 -11.42 -10.92
N PRO A 108 -12.74 -12.02 -11.62
CA PRO A 108 -11.61 -12.64 -10.96
C PRO A 108 -10.78 -11.65 -10.12
N GLU A 109 -10.62 -10.41 -10.59
CA GLU A 109 -9.94 -9.37 -9.80
C GLU A 109 -10.67 -9.05 -8.50
N LYS A 110 -11.98 -8.93 -8.53
CA LYS A 110 -12.82 -8.71 -7.34
C LYS A 110 -12.69 -9.87 -6.34
N ILE A 111 -12.64 -11.09 -6.84
CA ILE A 111 -12.44 -12.29 -5.99
C ILE A 111 -11.06 -12.25 -5.33
N VAL A 112 -10.01 -11.94 -6.08
CA VAL A 112 -8.64 -11.84 -5.54
C VAL A 112 -8.55 -10.74 -4.47
N ILE A 113 -9.10 -9.56 -4.75
CA ILE A 113 -9.13 -8.44 -3.79
C ILE A 113 -9.89 -8.85 -2.52
N GLY A 114 -11.06 -9.46 -2.68
CA GLY A 114 -11.85 -9.97 -1.55
C GLY A 114 -11.09 -10.98 -0.71
N THR A 115 -10.40 -11.91 -1.34
CA THR A 115 -9.55 -12.92 -0.68
C THR A 115 -8.40 -12.26 0.10
N LEU A 116 -7.75 -11.25 -0.49
CA LEU A 116 -6.69 -10.51 0.19
C LEU A 116 -7.21 -9.73 1.41
N ILE A 117 -8.40 -9.15 1.32
CA ILE A 117 -9.04 -8.46 2.46
C ILE A 117 -9.34 -9.46 3.59
N ILE A 118 -9.92 -10.61 3.25
CA ILE A 118 -10.20 -11.68 4.23
C ILE A 118 -8.89 -12.18 4.88
N ALA A 119 -7.85 -12.38 4.08
CA ALA A 119 -6.53 -12.76 4.58
C ALA A 119 -5.94 -11.71 5.53
N ALA A 120 -6.11 -10.41 5.22
CA ALA A 120 -5.68 -9.33 6.10
C ALA A 120 -6.41 -9.34 7.45
N ILE A 121 -7.72 -9.55 7.42
CA ILE A 121 -8.55 -9.66 8.63
C ILE A 121 -8.13 -10.87 9.45
N ALA A 122 -7.99 -12.03 8.83
CA ALA A 122 -7.54 -13.26 9.49
C ALA A 122 -6.15 -13.10 10.11
N PHE A 123 -5.23 -12.46 9.39
CA PHE A 123 -3.90 -12.14 9.91
C PHE A 123 -3.95 -11.18 11.11
N GLY A 124 -4.81 -10.16 11.05
CA GLY A 124 -5.04 -9.24 12.17
C GLY A 124 -5.56 -9.97 13.41
N ILE A 125 -6.51 -10.88 13.25
CA ILE A 125 -7.04 -11.71 14.34
C ILE A 125 -5.93 -12.62 14.89
N ALA A 126 -5.18 -13.31 14.03
CA ALA A 126 -4.10 -14.20 14.45
C ALA A 126 -3.00 -13.50 15.25
N ARG A 127 -2.70 -12.25 14.93
CA ARG A 127 -1.73 -11.43 15.69
C ARG A 127 -2.17 -11.08 17.12
N ASN A 128 -3.46 -11.14 17.39
CA ASN A 128 -4.03 -10.80 18.69
C ASN A 128 -4.36 -12.03 19.56
N LEU A 129 -4.19 -13.21 19.02
CA LEU A 129 -4.30 -14.47 19.75
C LEU A 129 -2.95 -14.85 20.34
#